data_59d8257e2df4cc8fde34e3eb53b1ff3b
#
_entry.id   59d8257e2df4cc8fde34e3eb53b1ff3b
#
_cell.length_a   1.000
_cell.length_b   1.000
_cell.length_c   1.000
_cell.angle_alpha   90.00
_cell.angle_beta   90.00
_cell.angle_gamma   90.00
#
_symmetry.space_group_name_H-M   'P 1'
#
loop_
_entity.id
_entity.type
_entity.pdbx_description
1 polymer ?
#
loop_
_entity_poly.entity_id
_entity_poly.type
_entity_poly.pdbx_seq_one_letter_code
_entity_poly.pdbx_strand_id
1 'polypeptide(L)'
;MIEPRTTWGLVRYFLYLGSLGFGGPVALIGYMQRDLVERRSWFSKRDYFKGLTLSQLAPGPLAAQLAMCLGYVHGGVAGATVIGLAFILPSFLMTLALGAIYVAYGGLGWMQAAFYGVGAAVIGIIVRSAWKLMRLSLGADRLLWTIAAAMGLVTAWTETEIGSLFILCGVVVLLVQAPPRRLVAWAGSSKRLPAVGWPLLLMTGLTATATPGVLAQILWFFTKAGAFVFGSGLAIVPFLYGGVVQEYRWLTDQQFLDAVAVAMLTPGPVVITVAFIGYLVAGLAGGTAAAIGVFLPTYLFVVIPYRWFDRFGENPQVKAFVNGVTAAAAGAIAGACVVLGRRAIFDLPTALIGLAAFGLLWRLKVPEPILIAAAGVTGLIIFWIRGAL
;
A
#
# COMPACT_ATOMS: atom_id res chain seq x y z
N MET A 1 18.14 3.17 32.87
CA MET A 1 19.33 3.21 32.00
C MET A 1 18.81 3.22 30.55
N ILE A 2 19.19 4.24 29.75
CA ILE A 2 18.84 4.31 28.34
C ILE A 2 19.77 3.34 27.62
N GLU A 3 19.23 2.26 27.02
CA GLU A 3 20.03 1.33 26.23
C GLU A 3 20.72 2.08 25.07
N PRO A 4 22.00 1.88 24.83
CA PRO A 4 22.68 2.56 23.72
C PRO A 4 22.11 2.11 22.38
N ARG A 5 22.00 3.04 21.43
CA ARG A 5 21.56 2.77 20.06
C ARG A 5 22.61 1.92 19.34
N THR A 6 22.39 0.62 19.29
CA THR A 6 23.23 -0.32 18.53
C THR A 6 22.50 -0.84 17.30
N THR A 7 23.23 -1.23 16.26
CA THR A 7 22.65 -1.83 15.05
C THR A 7 21.80 -3.06 15.42
N TRP A 8 22.31 -3.92 16.32
CA TRP A 8 21.59 -5.10 16.77
C TRP A 8 20.31 -4.77 17.56
N GLY A 9 20.36 -3.74 18.41
CA GLY A 9 19.16 -3.25 19.12
C GLY A 9 18.07 -2.79 18.18
N LEU A 10 18.46 -2.06 17.10
CA LEU A 10 17.52 -1.63 16.04
C LEU A 10 16.97 -2.83 15.26
N VAL A 11 17.80 -3.75 14.82
CA VAL A 11 17.39 -4.97 14.11
C VAL A 11 16.36 -5.74 14.95
N ARG A 12 16.66 -5.99 16.23
CA ARG A 12 15.73 -6.67 17.15
C ARG A 12 14.41 -5.94 17.30
N TYR A 13 14.43 -4.61 17.40
CA TYR A 13 13.22 -3.80 17.47
C TYR A 13 12.38 -3.93 16.20
N PHE A 14 12.99 -3.84 15.02
CA PHE A 14 12.26 -3.91 13.76
C PHE A 14 11.80 -5.32 13.40
N LEU A 15 12.54 -6.37 13.79
CA LEU A 15 12.06 -7.75 13.75
C LEU A 15 10.81 -7.92 14.64
N TYR A 16 10.85 -7.40 15.86
CA TYR A 16 9.70 -7.42 16.77
C TYR A 16 8.50 -6.65 16.17
N LEU A 17 8.74 -5.45 15.65
CA LEU A 17 7.68 -4.64 15.05
C LEU A 17 7.11 -5.28 13.76
N GLY A 18 7.93 -5.91 12.94
CA GLY A 18 7.52 -6.68 11.77
C GLY A 18 6.75 -7.95 12.10
N SER A 19 7.03 -8.56 13.28
CA SER A 19 6.38 -9.79 13.73
C SER A 19 5.07 -9.56 14.48
N LEU A 20 4.93 -8.43 15.20
CA LEU A 20 3.81 -8.17 16.12
C LEU A 20 3.18 -6.79 15.94
N GLY A 21 3.63 -6.01 14.95
CA GLY A 21 3.13 -4.66 14.68
C GLY A 21 1.83 -4.70 13.89
N PHE A 22 0.71 -4.72 14.60
CA PHE A 22 -0.64 -4.61 14.00
C PHE A 22 -1.15 -3.17 14.01
N GLY A 23 -2.16 -2.88 13.19
CA GLY A 23 -2.91 -1.61 13.19
C GLY A 23 -2.59 -0.69 12.00
N GLY A 24 -1.94 -1.22 10.98
CA GLY A 24 -1.67 -0.52 9.73
C GLY A 24 -0.58 0.58 9.84
N PRO A 25 -0.33 1.32 8.75
CA PRO A 25 0.82 2.23 8.66
C PRO A 25 0.86 3.30 9.76
N VAL A 26 -0.29 3.88 10.11
CA VAL A 26 -0.37 4.97 11.10
C VAL A 26 -0.03 4.47 12.51
N ALA A 27 -0.47 3.25 12.86
CA ALA A 27 -0.15 2.68 14.17
C ALA A 27 1.34 2.33 14.26
N LEU A 28 1.92 1.75 13.21
CA LEU A 28 3.34 1.41 13.15
C LEU A 28 4.24 2.66 13.28
N ILE A 29 3.87 3.76 12.61
CA ILE A 29 4.53 5.05 12.76
C ILE A 29 4.44 5.52 14.21
N GLY A 30 3.25 5.48 14.82
CA GLY A 30 3.06 5.85 16.22
C GLY A 30 3.90 5.00 17.18
N TYR A 31 4.04 3.70 16.93
CA TYR A 31 4.93 2.82 17.72
C TYR A 31 6.39 3.23 17.57
N MET A 32 6.87 3.48 16.34
CA MET A 32 8.24 3.95 16.10
C MET A 32 8.51 5.27 16.80
N GLN A 33 7.58 6.24 16.75
CA GLN A 33 7.73 7.52 17.43
C GLN A 33 7.82 7.34 18.94
N ARG A 34 6.84 6.68 19.53
CA ARG A 34 6.78 6.45 20.97
C ARG A 34 7.99 5.70 21.50
N ASP A 35 8.38 4.63 20.81
CA ASP A 35 9.40 3.70 21.32
C ASP A 35 10.82 4.18 21.03
N LEU A 36 11.08 4.76 19.83
CA LEU A 36 12.42 5.12 19.39
C LEU A 36 12.80 6.58 19.69
N VAL A 37 11.80 7.48 19.71
CA VAL A 37 12.03 8.92 19.98
C VAL A 37 11.72 9.26 21.43
N GLU A 38 10.51 8.88 21.93
CA GLU A 38 10.05 9.35 23.23
C GLU A 38 10.61 8.50 24.39
N ARG A 39 10.58 7.15 24.27
CA ARG A 39 11.00 6.25 25.35
C ARG A 39 12.50 5.99 25.38
N ARG A 40 13.08 5.65 24.22
CA ARG A 40 14.50 5.24 24.12
C ARG A 40 15.43 6.39 23.73
N SER A 41 14.91 7.49 23.19
CA SER A 41 15.67 8.63 22.69
C SER A 41 16.80 8.22 21.70
N TRP A 42 16.57 7.15 20.91
CA TRP A 42 17.54 6.66 19.94
C TRP A 42 17.65 7.56 18.71
N PHE A 43 16.58 8.28 18.38
CA PHE A 43 16.52 9.24 17.29
C PHE A 43 16.04 10.59 17.80
N SER A 44 16.57 11.67 17.21
CA SER A 44 16.06 13.01 17.43
C SER A 44 14.68 13.17 16.82
N LYS A 45 13.85 14.06 17.39
CA LYS A 45 12.57 14.44 16.77
C LYS A 45 12.77 14.92 15.33
N ARG A 46 13.83 15.70 15.08
CA ARG A 46 14.16 16.23 13.75
C ARG A 46 14.39 15.10 12.74
N ASP A 47 15.24 14.12 13.05
CA ASP A 47 15.55 13.01 12.15
C ASP A 47 14.32 12.14 11.88
N TYR A 48 13.52 11.92 12.92
CA TYR A 48 12.27 11.17 12.80
C TYR A 48 11.29 11.88 11.87
N PHE A 49 11.00 13.15 12.09
CA PHE A 49 10.07 13.91 11.25
C PHE A 49 10.61 14.13 9.83
N LYS A 50 11.91 14.27 9.65
CA LYS A 50 12.54 14.29 8.32
C LYS A 50 12.27 12.97 7.58
N GLY A 51 12.52 11.84 8.22
CA GLY A 51 12.22 10.53 7.64
C GLY A 51 10.73 10.33 7.34
N LEU A 52 9.85 10.76 8.25
CA LEU A 52 8.41 10.69 8.07
C LEU A 52 7.94 11.54 6.88
N THR A 53 8.44 12.77 6.74
CA THR A 53 8.10 13.65 5.62
C THR A 53 8.57 13.06 4.28
N LEU A 54 9.79 12.54 4.23
CA LEU A 54 10.27 11.85 3.03
C LEU A 54 9.37 10.66 2.67
N SER A 55 9.01 9.85 3.66
CA SER A 55 8.14 8.69 3.47
C SER A 55 6.72 9.07 3.02
N GLN A 56 6.24 10.27 3.36
CA GLN A 56 4.95 10.78 2.90
C GLN A 56 5.01 11.34 1.48
N LEU A 57 6.16 11.86 1.07
CA LEU A 57 6.36 12.45 -0.26
C LEU A 57 6.76 11.41 -1.31
N ALA A 58 7.43 10.33 -0.90
CA ALA A 58 7.88 9.28 -1.79
C ALA A 58 6.81 8.19 -1.99
N PRO A 59 6.65 7.64 -3.20
CA PRO A 59 5.79 6.47 -3.38
C PRO A 59 6.36 5.27 -2.62
N GLY A 60 5.48 4.51 -1.97
CA GLY A 60 5.83 3.32 -1.22
C GLY A 60 5.04 3.15 0.09
N PRO A 61 5.12 1.99 0.74
CA PRO A 61 4.48 1.73 2.02
C PRO A 61 5.16 2.53 3.14
N LEU A 62 4.44 3.52 3.65
CA LEU A 62 4.90 4.57 4.56
C LEU A 62 5.69 4.05 5.78
N ALA A 63 5.22 2.98 6.44
CA ALA A 63 5.89 2.42 7.61
C ALA A 63 7.24 1.77 7.25
N ALA A 64 7.31 1.07 6.10
CA ALA A 64 8.56 0.46 5.64
C ALA A 64 9.57 1.53 5.20
N GLN A 65 9.11 2.58 4.52
CA GLN A 65 9.95 3.71 4.16
C GLN A 65 10.51 4.42 5.39
N LEU A 66 9.69 4.68 6.41
CA LEU A 66 10.15 5.28 7.67
C LEU A 66 11.19 4.39 8.37
N ALA A 67 10.96 3.07 8.42
CA ALA A 67 11.94 2.12 8.97
C ALA A 67 13.28 2.22 8.22
N MET A 68 13.25 2.23 6.87
CA MET A 68 14.44 2.40 6.02
C MET A 68 15.10 3.76 6.24
N CYS A 69 14.33 4.86 6.38
CA CYS A 69 14.86 6.19 6.71
C CYS A 69 15.59 6.21 8.04
N LEU A 70 15.01 5.62 9.09
CA LEU A 70 15.65 5.52 10.40
C LEU A 70 16.91 4.64 10.34
N GLY A 71 16.87 3.56 9.57
CA GLY A 71 18.05 2.76 9.25
C GLY A 71 19.13 3.58 8.55
N TYR A 72 18.76 4.43 7.59
CA TYR A 72 19.68 5.32 6.89
C TYR A 72 20.35 6.34 7.84
N VAL A 73 19.59 6.94 8.75
CA VAL A 73 20.12 7.84 9.79
C VAL A 73 21.13 7.14 10.69
N HIS A 74 20.92 5.84 10.95
CA HIS A 74 21.80 5.07 11.81
C HIS A 74 23.11 4.66 11.12
N GLY A 75 23.04 4.14 9.90
CA GLY A 75 24.19 3.52 9.23
C GLY A 75 24.20 3.69 7.71
N GLY A 76 23.65 4.80 7.18
CA GLY A 76 23.62 5.08 5.75
C GLY A 76 22.85 4.00 4.96
N VAL A 77 23.34 3.71 3.76
CA VAL A 77 22.73 2.72 2.86
C VAL A 77 22.64 1.33 3.50
N ALA A 78 23.72 0.88 4.17
CA ALA A 78 23.75 -0.42 4.84
C ALA A 78 22.72 -0.49 5.99
N GLY A 79 22.59 0.59 6.77
CA GLY A 79 21.58 0.70 7.82
C GLY A 79 20.15 0.62 7.26
N ALA A 80 19.86 1.35 6.16
CA ALA A 80 18.55 1.30 5.48
C ALA A 80 18.21 -0.12 5.01
N THR A 81 19.20 -0.82 4.42
CA THR A 81 19.02 -2.20 3.93
C THR A 81 18.73 -3.17 5.07
N VAL A 82 19.59 -3.17 6.10
CA VAL A 82 19.46 -4.11 7.22
C VAL A 82 18.16 -3.90 7.99
N ILE A 83 17.78 -2.64 8.25
CA ILE A 83 16.57 -2.32 9.00
C ILE A 83 15.33 -2.56 8.15
N GLY A 84 15.37 -2.22 6.85
CA GLY A 84 14.28 -2.53 5.91
C GLY A 84 13.99 -4.03 5.84
N LEU A 85 15.04 -4.84 5.70
CA LEU A 85 14.92 -6.31 5.71
C LEU A 85 14.40 -6.82 7.06
N ALA A 86 14.92 -6.32 8.17
CA ALA A 86 14.48 -6.75 9.51
C ALA A 86 12.98 -6.47 9.72
N PHE A 87 12.45 -5.37 9.17
CA PHE A 87 11.03 -5.04 9.29
C PHE A 87 10.14 -5.87 8.36
N ILE A 88 10.60 -6.17 7.13
CA ILE A 88 9.80 -6.85 6.10
C ILE A 88 9.84 -8.38 6.26
N LEU A 89 11.00 -8.94 6.63
CA LEU A 89 11.24 -10.37 6.63
C LEU A 89 10.25 -11.20 7.45
N PRO A 90 9.86 -10.82 8.69
CA PRO A 90 8.88 -11.59 9.46
C PRO A 90 7.53 -11.71 8.75
N SER A 91 7.00 -10.59 8.27
CA SER A 91 5.72 -10.55 7.53
C SER A 91 5.81 -11.35 6.23
N PHE A 92 6.93 -11.26 5.53
CA PHE A 92 7.19 -12.00 4.30
C PHE A 92 7.12 -13.51 4.55
N LEU A 93 7.84 -14.01 5.56
CA LEU A 93 7.85 -15.42 5.90
C LEU A 93 6.48 -15.93 6.35
N MET A 94 5.77 -15.16 7.18
CA MET A 94 4.40 -15.49 7.59
C MET A 94 3.45 -15.56 6.38
N THR A 95 3.55 -14.60 5.47
CA THR A 95 2.70 -14.55 4.28
C THR A 95 2.98 -15.72 3.33
N LEU A 96 4.24 -16.11 3.16
CA LEU A 96 4.60 -17.31 2.39
C LEU A 96 4.10 -18.60 3.05
N ALA A 97 4.21 -18.72 4.37
CA ALA A 97 3.71 -19.88 5.11
C ALA A 97 2.18 -19.98 4.97
N LEU A 98 1.46 -18.87 5.10
CA LEU A 98 0.01 -18.82 4.87
C LEU A 98 -0.35 -19.13 3.41
N GLY A 99 0.47 -18.70 2.44
CA GLY A 99 0.31 -19.06 1.04
C GLY A 99 0.46 -20.57 0.80
N ALA A 100 1.44 -21.20 1.43
CA ALA A 100 1.63 -22.64 1.36
C ALA A 100 0.45 -23.40 1.98
N ILE A 101 -0.02 -22.97 3.15
CA ILE A 101 -1.22 -23.53 3.79
C ILE A 101 -2.44 -23.35 2.92
N TYR A 102 -2.64 -22.17 2.33
CA TYR A 102 -3.76 -21.88 1.44
C TYR A 102 -3.74 -22.80 0.21
N VAL A 103 -2.60 -22.99 -0.44
CA VAL A 103 -2.49 -23.90 -1.59
C VAL A 103 -2.76 -25.34 -1.19
N ALA A 104 -2.29 -25.78 0.00
CA ALA A 104 -2.48 -27.14 0.48
C ALA A 104 -3.95 -27.43 0.88
N TYR A 105 -4.65 -26.46 1.44
CA TYR A 105 -5.97 -26.65 2.08
C TYR A 105 -7.08 -25.77 1.49
N GLY A 106 -6.80 -24.88 0.55
CA GLY A 106 -7.75 -23.90 0.01
C GLY A 106 -8.98 -24.49 -0.70
N GLY A 107 -8.92 -25.77 -1.10
CA GLY A 107 -10.06 -26.50 -1.65
C GLY A 107 -11.05 -27.05 -0.62
N LEU A 108 -10.75 -26.95 0.70
CA LEU A 108 -11.62 -27.50 1.73
C LEU A 108 -12.79 -26.54 2.03
N GLY A 109 -14.01 -27.12 2.12
CA GLY A 109 -15.23 -26.35 2.31
C GLY A 109 -15.23 -25.46 3.55
N TRP A 110 -14.63 -25.91 4.67
CA TRP A 110 -14.51 -25.08 5.87
C TRP A 110 -13.61 -23.86 5.67
N MET A 111 -12.56 -23.99 4.86
CA MET A 111 -11.66 -22.87 4.57
C MET A 111 -12.35 -21.83 3.68
N GLN A 112 -13.06 -22.29 2.66
CA GLN A 112 -13.90 -21.41 1.82
C GLN A 112 -14.98 -20.70 2.65
N ALA A 113 -15.59 -21.40 3.60
CA ALA A 113 -16.55 -20.82 4.53
C ALA A 113 -15.94 -19.74 5.45
N ALA A 114 -14.73 -19.95 5.96
CA ALA A 114 -14.02 -18.93 6.72
C ALA A 114 -13.75 -17.69 5.87
N PHE A 115 -13.24 -17.86 4.64
CA PHE A 115 -12.95 -16.77 3.72
C PHE A 115 -14.22 -16.08 3.18
N TYR A 116 -15.35 -16.74 3.13
CA TYR A 116 -16.66 -16.13 2.85
C TYR A 116 -16.98 -15.00 3.84
N GLY A 117 -16.82 -15.25 5.13
CA GLY A 117 -17.01 -14.20 6.16
C GLY A 117 -15.92 -13.13 6.13
N VAL A 118 -14.67 -13.57 5.98
CA VAL A 118 -13.50 -12.67 5.94
C VAL A 118 -13.58 -11.70 4.77
N GLY A 119 -13.92 -12.17 3.56
CA GLY A 119 -14.04 -11.32 2.36
C GLY A 119 -15.00 -10.15 2.56
N ALA A 120 -16.18 -10.42 3.16
CA ALA A 120 -17.15 -9.38 3.46
C ALA A 120 -16.63 -8.35 4.49
N ALA A 121 -15.96 -8.80 5.55
CA ALA A 121 -15.38 -7.91 6.57
C ALA A 121 -14.25 -7.03 6.01
N VAL A 122 -13.44 -7.58 5.11
CA VAL A 122 -12.33 -6.86 4.45
C VAL A 122 -12.86 -5.64 3.69
N ILE A 123 -14.00 -5.73 3.03
CA ILE A 123 -14.62 -4.58 2.34
C ILE A 123 -14.91 -3.46 3.36
N GLY A 124 -15.51 -3.77 4.51
CA GLY A 124 -15.76 -2.81 5.57
C GLY A 124 -14.47 -2.11 6.07
N ILE A 125 -13.38 -2.88 6.17
CA ILE A 125 -12.06 -2.35 6.56
C ILE A 125 -11.49 -1.42 5.48
N ILE A 126 -11.54 -1.84 4.20
CA ILE A 126 -11.02 -1.02 3.08
C ILE A 126 -11.79 0.28 2.96
N VAL A 127 -13.12 0.25 3.02
CA VAL A 127 -13.98 1.45 2.97
C VAL A 127 -13.62 2.44 4.08
N ARG A 128 -13.46 1.96 5.33
CA ARG A 128 -13.04 2.82 6.45
C ARG A 128 -11.65 3.40 6.23
N SER A 129 -10.72 2.59 5.74
CA SER A 129 -9.34 3.00 5.49
C SER A 129 -9.25 4.04 4.36
N ALA A 130 -10.03 3.84 3.29
CA ALA A 130 -10.19 4.81 2.20
C ALA A 130 -10.72 6.15 2.73
N TRP A 131 -11.78 6.12 3.53
CA TRP A 131 -12.35 7.32 4.15
C TRP A 131 -11.35 8.05 5.03
N LYS A 132 -10.61 7.30 5.88
CA LYS A 132 -9.58 7.88 6.74
C LYS A 132 -8.46 8.51 5.92
N LEU A 133 -8.00 7.84 4.85
CA LEU A 133 -6.98 8.35 3.96
C LEU A 133 -7.44 9.64 3.26
N MET A 134 -8.66 9.65 2.71
CA MET A 134 -9.25 10.85 2.09
C MET A 134 -9.28 12.02 3.07
N ARG A 135 -9.79 11.82 4.28
CA ARG A 135 -9.84 12.86 5.32
C ARG A 135 -8.47 13.41 5.70
N LEU A 136 -7.46 12.54 5.81
CA LEU A 136 -6.10 12.94 6.19
C LEU A 136 -5.35 13.64 5.05
N SER A 137 -5.56 13.19 3.81
CA SER A 137 -4.77 13.66 2.66
C SER A 137 -5.39 14.85 1.94
N LEU A 138 -6.72 14.93 1.89
CA LEU A 138 -7.43 15.97 1.13
C LEU A 138 -7.75 17.21 1.97
N GLY A 139 -7.81 17.06 3.30
CA GLY A 139 -8.15 18.17 4.20
C GLY A 139 -9.45 18.88 3.79
N ALA A 140 -9.40 20.21 3.71
CA ALA A 140 -10.51 21.05 3.27
C ALA A 140 -10.40 21.52 1.80
N ASP A 141 -9.42 21.00 1.05
CA ASP A 141 -9.14 21.45 -0.32
C ASP A 141 -10.14 20.87 -1.33
N ARG A 142 -10.94 21.74 -1.92
CA ARG A 142 -11.97 21.36 -2.89
C ARG A 142 -11.39 20.75 -4.17
N LEU A 143 -10.22 21.21 -4.63
CA LEU A 143 -9.59 20.68 -5.83
C LEU A 143 -9.17 19.22 -5.61
N LEU A 144 -8.57 18.90 -4.45
CA LEU A 144 -8.17 17.55 -4.12
C LEU A 144 -9.40 16.61 -3.98
N TRP A 145 -10.52 17.11 -3.43
CA TRP A 145 -11.77 16.36 -3.36
C TRP A 145 -12.38 16.10 -4.75
N THR A 146 -12.33 17.07 -5.67
CA THR A 146 -12.83 16.87 -7.04
C THR A 146 -11.98 15.87 -7.80
N ILE A 147 -10.66 15.91 -7.62
CA ILE A 147 -9.75 14.92 -8.21
C ILE A 147 -10.04 13.52 -7.65
N ALA A 148 -10.19 13.39 -6.33
CA ALA A 148 -10.50 12.11 -5.70
C ALA A 148 -11.86 11.55 -6.19
N ALA A 149 -12.88 12.40 -6.30
CA ALA A 149 -14.19 12.00 -6.84
C ALA A 149 -14.10 11.55 -8.30
N ALA A 150 -13.41 12.31 -9.15
CA ALA A 150 -13.22 11.96 -10.56
C ALA A 150 -12.46 10.63 -10.71
N MET A 151 -11.36 10.44 -9.97
CA MET A 151 -10.59 9.20 -9.99
C MET A 151 -11.39 8.01 -9.44
N GLY A 152 -12.19 8.23 -8.39
CA GLY A 152 -13.08 7.21 -7.85
C GLY A 152 -14.12 6.74 -8.87
N LEU A 153 -14.73 7.67 -9.60
CA LEU A 153 -15.67 7.36 -10.68
C LEU A 153 -14.98 6.62 -11.84
N VAL A 154 -13.81 7.09 -12.27
CA VAL A 154 -13.05 6.42 -13.34
C VAL A 154 -12.72 4.98 -12.92
N THR A 155 -12.16 4.76 -11.73
CA THR A 155 -11.80 3.43 -11.25
C THR A 155 -13.05 2.53 -11.08
N ALA A 156 -14.16 3.06 -10.57
CA ALA A 156 -15.41 2.30 -10.44
C ALA A 156 -16.03 1.91 -11.79
N TRP A 157 -15.79 2.71 -12.84
CA TRP A 157 -16.30 2.46 -14.19
C TRP A 157 -15.39 1.54 -14.99
N THR A 158 -14.08 1.81 -14.99
CA THR A 158 -13.09 1.04 -15.79
C THR A 158 -12.65 -0.22 -15.09
N GLU A 159 -12.91 -0.34 -13.79
CA GLU A 159 -12.42 -1.40 -12.90
C GLU A 159 -10.89 -1.54 -12.88
N THR A 160 -10.18 -0.59 -13.49
CA THR A 160 -8.70 -0.58 -13.60
C THR A 160 -8.12 0.74 -13.14
N GLU A 161 -6.86 0.74 -12.76
CA GLU A 161 -6.11 1.95 -12.45
C GLU A 161 -5.19 2.34 -13.59
N ILE A 162 -5.34 3.56 -14.04
CA ILE A 162 -4.54 4.13 -15.12
C ILE A 162 -3.44 4.99 -14.49
N GLY A 163 -2.22 4.45 -14.38
CA GLY A 163 -1.09 5.13 -13.73
C GLY A 163 -0.76 6.52 -14.29
N SER A 164 -0.97 6.75 -15.59
CA SER A 164 -0.79 8.07 -16.20
C SER A 164 -1.74 9.14 -15.64
N LEU A 165 -2.95 8.77 -15.21
CA LEU A 165 -3.90 9.70 -14.59
C LEU A 165 -3.42 10.20 -13.23
N PHE A 166 -2.70 9.38 -12.46
CA PHE A 166 -2.11 9.83 -11.18
C PHE A 166 -1.09 10.93 -11.42
N ILE A 167 -0.21 10.75 -12.41
CA ILE A 167 0.78 11.76 -12.79
C ILE A 167 0.09 13.02 -13.29
N LEU A 168 -0.95 12.88 -14.14
CA LEU A 168 -1.72 14.01 -14.63
C LEU A 168 -2.36 14.80 -13.49
N CYS A 169 -2.99 14.13 -12.51
CA CYS A 169 -3.55 14.77 -11.32
C CYS A 169 -2.48 15.51 -10.51
N GLY A 170 -1.31 14.91 -10.34
CA GLY A 170 -0.16 15.55 -9.70
C GLY A 170 0.25 16.84 -10.43
N VAL A 171 0.36 16.79 -11.75
CA VAL A 171 0.69 17.96 -12.58
C VAL A 171 -0.39 19.03 -12.50
N VAL A 172 -1.67 18.67 -12.55
CA VAL A 172 -2.79 19.62 -12.42
C VAL A 172 -2.70 20.38 -11.09
N VAL A 173 -2.53 19.66 -9.96
CA VAL A 173 -2.43 20.31 -8.64
C VAL A 173 -1.17 21.17 -8.54
N LEU A 174 -0.03 20.73 -9.08
CA LEU A 174 1.19 21.50 -9.16
C LEU A 174 0.97 22.82 -9.90
N LEU A 175 0.33 22.77 -11.08
CA LEU A 175 0.08 23.97 -11.90
C LEU A 175 -0.92 24.93 -11.25
N VAL A 176 -1.90 24.42 -10.48
CA VAL A 176 -2.91 25.26 -9.83
C VAL A 176 -2.40 25.85 -8.51
N GLN A 177 -1.74 25.03 -7.66
CA GLN A 177 -1.35 25.45 -6.31
C GLN A 177 0.06 26.02 -6.22
N ALA A 178 0.98 25.55 -7.06
CA ALA A 178 2.40 25.98 -7.01
C ALA A 178 2.99 26.11 -8.43
N PRO A 179 2.45 26.98 -9.28
CA PRO A 179 2.90 27.12 -10.66
C PRO A 179 4.39 27.48 -10.72
N PRO A 180 5.19 26.83 -11.57
CA PRO A 180 6.60 27.16 -11.74
C PRO A 180 6.75 28.61 -12.22
N ARG A 181 7.50 29.43 -11.49
CA ARG A 181 7.67 30.85 -11.80
C ARG A 181 8.09 31.13 -13.25
N ARG A 182 8.84 30.20 -13.86
CA ARG A 182 9.27 30.28 -15.27
C ARG A 182 8.10 30.08 -16.26
N LEU A 183 7.07 29.30 -15.93
CA LEU A 183 5.87 29.13 -16.77
C LEU A 183 4.96 30.37 -16.70
N VAL A 184 4.86 31.01 -15.55
CA VAL A 184 4.08 32.25 -15.38
C VAL A 184 4.75 33.40 -16.18
N ALA A 185 6.07 33.50 -16.16
CA ALA A 185 6.81 34.48 -16.97
C ALA A 185 6.76 34.17 -18.48
N TRP A 186 6.55 32.91 -18.85
CA TRP A 186 6.50 32.47 -20.26
C TRP A 186 5.12 32.64 -20.91
N ALA A 187 4.05 32.58 -20.15
CA ALA A 187 2.71 32.89 -20.65
C ALA A 187 2.57 34.33 -21.17
N GLY A 188 3.51 35.21 -20.83
CA GLY A 188 3.64 36.57 -21.36
C GLY A 188 4.66 36.73 -22.50
N SER A 189 5.36 35.70 -22.94
CA SER A 189 6.42 35.77 -23.94
C SER A 189 6.37 34.58 -24.89
N SER A 190 5.96 34.84 -26.11
CA SER A 190 5.89 33.84 -27.19
C SER A 190 7.28 33.40 -27.68
N LYS A 191 8.00 32.61 -26.91
CA LYS A 191 9.22 31.93 -27.38
C LYS A 191 9.14 30.44 -27.13
N ARG A 192 9.47 29.66 -28.18
CA ARG A 192 9.32 28.22 -28.34
C ARG A 192 9.85 27.39 -27.15
N LEU A 193 9.06 26.40 -26.70
CA LEU A 193 9.44 25.42 -25.70
C LEU A 193 10.62 24.57 -26.14
N PRO A 194 11.63 24.37 -25.31
CA PRO A 194 12.49 23.21 -25.45
C PRO A 194 11.68 21.97 -25.07
N ALA A 195 11.67 20.97 -25.92
CA ALA A 195 10.98 19.71 -25.73
C ALA A 195 11.45 19.01 -24.45
N VAL A 196 10.66 19.12 -23.38
CA VAL A 196 10.78 18.27 -22.18
C VAL A 196 9.98 16.99 -22.45
N GLY A 197 10.49 16.19 -23.38
CA GLY A 197 9.85 14.94 -23.82
C GLY A 197 10.42 13.66 -23.19
N TRP A 198 11.22 13.75 -22.14
CA TRP A 198 11.98 12.57 -21.67
C TRP A 198 11.30 11.64 -20.67
N PRO A 199 10.40 12.04 -19.76
CA PRO A 199 9.81 11.06 -18.85
C PRO A 199 8.65 10.26 -19.44
N LEU A 200 7.95 10.76 -20.46
CA LEU A 200 6.79 10.06 -21.06
C LEU A 200 7.18 8.92 -22.01
N LEU A 201 8.36 8.96 -22.62
CA LEU A 201 8.84 7.93 -23.53
C LEU A 201 9.32 6.65 -22.83
N LEU A 202 9.64 6.71 -21.54
CA LEU A 202 10.01 5.51 -20.77
C LEU A 202 8.78 4.67 -20.33
N MET A 203 7.57 5.18 -20.50
CA MET A 203 6.34 4.47 -20.09
C MET A 203 5.58 3.80 -21.25
N THR A 204 5.92 4.09 -22.51
CA THR A 204 5.15 3.60 -23.68
C THR A 204 5.90 2.67 -24.63
N GLY A 205 7.11 2.26 -24.33
CA GLY A 205 7.92 1.62 -25.36
C GLY A 205 8.86 0.52 -24.93
N LEU A 206 8.34 -0.53 -24.28
CA LEU A 206 9.00 -1.83 -24.31
C LEU A 206 7.94 -2.93 -24.50
N THR A 207 7.32 -2.94 -25.66
CA THR A 207 6.77 -4.17 -26.23
C THR A 207 7.93 -5.05 -26.64
N ALA A 208 8.57 -5.67 -25.66
CA ALA A 208 9.50 -6.75 -25.92
C ALA A 208 8.68 -7.94 -26.39
N THR A 209 8.83 -8.31 -27.65
CA THR A 209 8.25 -9.48 -28.34
C THR A 209 8.89 -10.81 -27.90
N ALA A 210 9.53 -10.86 -26.74
CA ALA A 210 9.89 -12.10 -26.06
C ALA A 210 8.93 -12.26 -24.88
N THR A 211 8.19 -13.37 -24.83
CA THR A 211 7.35 -13.72 -23.68
C THR A 211 8.27 -13.81 -22.46
N PRO A 212 8.30 -12.81 -21.57
CA PRO A 212 9.10 -12.91 -20.36
C PRO A 212 8.54 -14.09 -19.56
N GLY A 213 9.39 -14.95 -18.99
CA GLY A 213 8.94 -16.00 -18.12
C GLY A 213 8.06 -15.40 -16.99
N VAL A 214 7.13 -16.18 -16.46
CA VAL A 214 6.14 -15.72 -15.42
C VAL A 214 6.82 -14.95 -14.29
N LEU A 215 8.02 -15.33 -13.87
CA LEU A 215 8.76 -14.63 -12.82
C LEU A 215 9.17 -13.20 -13.22
N ALA A 216 9.55 -12.99 -14.48
CA ALA A 216 9.88 -11.66 -14.98
C ALA A 216 8.63 -10.77 -15.09
N GLN A 217 7.48 -11.34 -15.46
CA GLN A 217 6.19 -10.64 -15.46
C GLN A 217 5.78 -10.25 -14.04
N ILE A 218 5.90 -11.17 -13.07
CA ILE A 218 5.64 -10.92 -11.66
C ILE A 218 6.54 -9.78 -11.16
N LEU A 219 7.85 -9.89 -11.35
CA LEU A 219 8.81 -8.87 -10.92
C LEU A 219 8.46 -7.51 -11.53
N TRP A 220 8.23 -7.44 -12.82
CA TRP A 220 7.91 -6.20 -13.53
C TRP A 220 6.59 -5.59 -13.07
N PHE A 221 5.52 -6.39 -12.99
CA PHE A 221 4.21 -5.92 -12.54
C PHE A 221 4.27 -5.35 -11.12
N PHE A 222 4.88 -6.08 -10.18
CA PHE A 222 4.97 -5.62 -8.80
C PHE A 222 5.98 -4.48 -8.61
N THR A 223 6.97 -4.32 -9.51
CA THR A 223 7.83 -3.13 -9.53
C THR A 223 7.02 -1.88 -9.93
N LYS A 224 6.18 -1.98 -10.96
CA LYS A 224 5.24 -0.90 -11.30
C LYS A 224 4.31 -0.60 -10.11
N ALA A 225 3.71 -1.63 -9.52
CA ALA A 225 2.85 -1.47 -8.35
C ALA A 225 3.55 -0.73 -7.21
N GLY A 226 4.75 -1.15 -6.83
CA GLY A 226 5.54 -0.52 -5.77
C GLY A 226 5.93 0.93 -6.05
N ALA A 227 6.14 1.28 -7.32
CA ALA A 227 6.47 2.64 -7.73
C ALA A 227 5.26 3.60 -7.74
N PHE A 228 4.03 3.08 -7.75
CA PHE A 228 2.80 3.88 -7.79
C PHE A 228 1.98 3.84 -6.50
N VAL A 229 2.42 3.14 -5.46
CA VAL A 229 1.75 3.16 -4.15
C VAL A 229 2.06 4.45 -3.42
N PHE A 230 1.03 5.20 -3.04
CA PHE A 230 1.18 6.41 -2.21
C PHE A 230 0.41 6.27 -0.90
N GLY A 231 1.03 6.66 0.20
CA GLY A 231 0.41 6.84 1.52
C GLY A 231 0.09 5.55 2.27
N SER A 232 -1.03 4.89 1.97
CA SER A 232 -1.48 3.69 2.67
C SER A 232 -1.07 2.42 1.92
N GLY A 233 -0.65 1.37 2.66
CA GLY A 233 -0.44 0.05 2.07
C GLY A 233 -1.67 -0.55 1.38
N LEU A 234 -2.88 -0.10 1.75
CA LEU A 234 -4.12 -0.48 1.09
C LEU A 234 -4.35 0.25 -0.25
N ALA A 235 -3.61 1.32 -0.52
CA ALA A 235 -3.66 2.01 -1.80
C ALA A 235 -3.21 1.15 -2.98
N ILE A 236 -2.48 0.07 -2.71
CA ILE A 236 -2.04 -0.88 -3.75
C ILE A 236 -3.18 -1.81 -4.22
N VAL A 237 -4.21 -2.03 -3.39
CA VAL A 237 -5.24 -3.06 -3.64
C VAL A 237 -5.95 -2.88 -4.98
N PRO A 238 -6.43 -1.69 -5.37
CA PRO A 238 -7.07 -1.50 -6.67
C PRO A 238 -6.13 -1.78 -7.85
N PHE A 239 -4.89 -1.29 -7.75
CA PHE A 239 -3.87 -1.54 -8.79
C PHE A 239 -3.60 -3.04 -8.94
N LEU A 240 -3.46 -3.74 -7.82
CA LEU A 240 -3.26 -5.19 -7.83
C LEU A 240 -4.46 -5.92 -8.44
N TYR A 241 -5.68 -5.49 -8.11
CA TYR A 241 -6.88 -6.10 -8.64
C TYR A 241 -6.93 -6.01 -10.17
N GLY A 242 -6.74 -4.81 -10.73
CA GLY A 242 -6.73 -4.60 -12.18
C GLY A 242 -5.70 -5.46 -12.90
N GLY A 243 -4.48 -5.54 -12.38
CA GLY A 243 -3.42 -6.36 -12.99
C GLY A 243 -3.62 -7.85 -12.76
N VAL A 244 -3.71 -8.26 -11.49
CA VAL A 244 -3.67 -9.67 -11.10
C VAL A 244 -4.91 -10.45 -11.57
N VAL A 245 -6.10 -9.82 -11.51
CA VAL A 245 -7.36 -10.47 -11.83
C VAL A 245 -7.81 -10.20 -13.27
N GLN A 246 -7.75 -8.95 -13.71
CA GLN A 246 -8.31 -8.57 -15.01
C GLN A 246 -7.30 -8.71 -16.16
N GLU A 247 -6.09 -8.16 -16.02
CA GLU A 247 -5.09 -8.14 -17.08
C GLU A 247 -4.40 -9.49 -17.25
N TYR A 248 -3.75 -9.98 -16.19
CA TYR A 248 -2.97 -11.22 -16.23
C TYR A 248 -3.80 -12.47 -15.90
N ARG A 249 -4.96 -12.32 -15.27
CA ARG A 249 -5.83 -13.42 -14.84
C ARG A 249 -5.09 -14.49 -14.02
N TRP A 250 -4.16 -14.05 -13.19
CA TRP A 250 -3.40 -14.94 -12.32
C TRP A 250 -4.25 -15.52 -11.19
N LEU A 251 -5.19 -14.73 -10.68
CA LEU A 251 -6.08 -15.11 -9.60
C LEU A 251 -7.54 -14.86 -9.97
N THR A 252 -8.44 -15.63 -9.37
CA THR A 252 -9.86 -15.31 -9.37
C THR A 252 -10.17 -14.16 -8.42
N ASP A 253 -11.38 -13.56 -8.52
CA ASP A 253 -11.85 -12.54 -7.59
C ASP A 253 -11.76 -12.99 -6.14
N GLN A 254 -12.21 -14.24 -5.87
CA GLN A 254 -12.20 -14.80 -4.52
C GLN A 254 -10.78 -14.97 -4.00
N GLN A 255 -9.87 -15.56 -4.77
CA GLN A 255 -8.47 -15.72 -4.38
C GLN A 255 -7.79 -14.37 -4.11
N PHE A 256 -8.16 -13.33 -4.86
CA PHE A 256 -7.66 -11.98 -4.62
C PHE A 256 -8.16 -11.40 -3.30
N LEU A 257 -9.45 -11.55 -2.99
CA LEU A 257 -10.03 -11.13 -1.71
C LEU A 257 -9.38 -11.88 -0.55
N ASP A 258 -9.13 -13.17 -0.70
CA ASP A 258 -8.45 -14.00 0.29
C ASP A 258 -7.00 -13.53 0.50
N ALA A 259 -6.30 -13.16 -0.58
CA ALA A 259 -4.96 -12.58 -0.50
C ALA A 259 -4.92 -11.26 0.29
N VAL A 260 -5.90 -10.39 0.06
CA VAL A 260 -6.03 -9.13 0.82
C VAL A 260 -6.35 -9.40 2.29
N ALA A 261 -7.21 -10.38 2.56
CA ALA A 261 -7.56 -10.79 3.90
C ALA A 261 -6.34 -11.34 4.68
N VAL A 262 -5.55 -12.20 4.06
CA VAL A 262 -4.32 -12.75 4.63
C VAL A 262 -3.34 -11.64 4.98
N ALA A 263 -3.18 -10.64 4.11
CA ALA A 263 -2.31 -9.51 4.37
C ALA A 263 -2.76 -8.65 5.56
N MET A 264 -4.06 -8.55 5.80
CA MET A 264 -4.59 -7.83 6.96
C MET A 264 -4.49 -8.62 8.25
N LEU A 265 -4.40 -9.95 8.16
CA LEU A 265 -4.16 -10.83 9.31
C LEU A 265 -2.67 -10.86 9.71
N THR A 266 -1.77 -10.60 8.77
CA THR A 266 -0.34 -10.58 9.04
C THR A 266 0.10 -9.24 9.62
N PRO A 267 0.96 -9.23 10.66
CA PRO A 267 1.56 -8.00 11.14
C PRO A 267 2.55 -7.42 10.12
N GLY A 268 2.92 -6.15 10.26
CA GLY A 268 3.87 -5.49 9.38
C GLY A 268 3.23 -4.72 8.23
N PRO A 269 3.96 -4.50 7.10
CA PRO A 269 3.46 -3.71 5.99
C PRO A 269 2.41 -4.47 5.18
N VAL A 270 1.18 -3.98 5.09
CA VAL A 270 0.06 -4.61 4.36
C VAL A 270 0.40 -4.91 2.89
N VAL A 271 1.31 -4.14 2.30
CA VAL A 271 1.78 -4.35 0.91
C VAL A 271 2.40 -5.75 0.71
N ILE A 272 2.74 -6.46 1.78
CA ILE A 272 3.25 -7.84 1.72
C ILE A 272 2.25 -8.82 1.09
N THR A 273 0.98 -8.43 0.90
CA THR A 273 -0.03 -9.15 0.09
C THR A 273 0.55 -9.65 -1.23
N VAL A 274 1.45 -8.88 -1.84
CA VAL A 274 2.09 -9.24 -3.11
C VAL A 274 2.87 -10.56 -3.02
N ALA A 275 3.45 -10.88 -1.86
CA ALA A 275 4.16 -12.12 -1.66
C ALA A 275 3.21 -13.34 -1.64
N PHE A 276 2.02 -13.17 -1.07
CA PHE A 276 0.97 -14.19 -1.13
C PHE A 276 0.50 -14.41 -2.57
N ILE A 277 0.18 -13.33 -3.28
CA ILE A 277 -0.24 -13.39 -4.69
C ILE A 277 0.85 -14.06 -5.53
N GLY A 278 2.10 -13.61 -5.42
CA GLY A 278 3.21 -14.20 -6.14
C GLY A 278 3.42 -15.69 -5.82
N TYR A 279 3.19 -16.08 -4.55
CA TYR A 279 3.26 -17.47 -4.14
C TYR A 279 2.16 -18.32 -4.80
N LEU A 280 0.93 -17.83 -4.88
CA LEU A 280 -0.16 -18.52 -5.57
C LEU A 280 0.12 -18.70 -7.07
N VAL A 281 0.82 -17.77 -7.69
CA VAL A 281 1.13 -17.79 -9.12
C VAL A 281 2.31 -18.71 -9.47
N ALA A 282 3.40 -18.62 -8.71
CA ALA A 282 4.67 -19.30 -9.05
C ALA A 282 5.44 -19.79 -7.79
N GLY A 283 4.73 -20.17 -6.74
CA GLY A 283 5.33 -20.73 -5.52
C GLY A 283 6.30 -19.76 -4.84
N LEU A 284 7.30 -20.30 -4.15
CA LEU A 284 8.28 -19.52 -3.40
C LEU A 284 9.03 -18.50 -4.27
N ALA A 285 9.39 -18.87 -5.49
CA ALA A 285 10.07 -17.97 -6.42
C ALA A 285 9.17 -16.80 -6.84
N GLY A 286 7.88 -17.04 -7.07
CA GLY A 286 6.90 -16.00 -7.38
C GLY A 286 6.68 -15.05 -6.22
N GLY A 287 6.51 -15.54 -5.00
CA GLY A 287 6.38 -14.73 -3.79
C GLY A 287 7.59 -13.85 -3.53
N THR A 288 8.80 -14.41 -3.75
CA THR A 288 10.06 -13.66 -3.61
C THR A 288 10.19 -12.57 -4.67
N ALA A 289 9.91 -12.92 -5.95
CA ALA A 289 9.95 -11.95 -7.05
C ALA A 289 8.96 -10.79 -6.83
N ALA A 290 7.75 -11.08 -6.36
CA ALA A 290 6.74 -10.08 -6.05
C ALA A 290 7.17 -9.14 -4.91
N ALA A 291 7.72 -9.70 -3.83
CA ALA A 291 8.23 -8.91 -2.71
C ALA A 291 9.40 -8.01 -3.14
N ILE A 292 10.38 -8.56 -3.86
CA ILE A 292 11.49 -7.76 -4.40
C ILE A 292 10.94 -6.66 -5.31
N GLY A 293 10.01 -7.00 -6.21
CA GLY A 293 9.40 -6.04 -7.11
C GLY A 293 8.83 -4.83 -6.39
N VAL A 294 8.01 -5.04 -5.37
CA VAL A 294 7.33 -3.93 -4.68
C VAL A 294 8.25 -3.14 -3.76
N PHE A 295 9.18 -3.80 -3.07
CA PHE A 295 10.04 -3.12 -2.10
C PHE A 295 11.29 -2.49 -2.70
N LEU A 296 11.74 -2.92 -3.89
CA LEU A 296 12.90 -2.33 -4.55
C LEU A 296 12.69 -0.85 -4.91
N PRO A 297 11.64 -0.43 -5.64
CA PRO A 297 11.39 0.99 -5.86
C PRO A 297 11.18 1.76 -4.56
N THR A 298 10.46 1.20 -3.59
CA THR A 298 10.28 1.76 -2.25
C THR A 298 11.63 2.09 -1.58
N TYR A 299 12.57 1.15 -1.62
CA TYR A 299 13.91 1.31 -1.08
C TYR A 299 14.70 2.41 -1.83
N LEU A 300 14.67 2.40 -3.16
CA LEU A 300 15.35 3.40 -3.98
C LEU A 300 14.81 4.80 -3.75
N PHE A 301 13.48 4.95 -3.58
CA PHE A 301 12.84 6.23 -3.27
C PHE A 301 13.15 6.76 -1.86
N VAL A 302 13.70 5.94 -0.99
CA VAL A 302 14.24 6.39 0.29
C VAL A 302 15.73 6.72 0.16
N VAL A 303 16.55 5.76 -0.29
CA VAL A 303 18.00 5.84 -0.21
C VAL A 303 18.56 6.92 -1.14
N ILE A 304 18.01 7.04 -2.35
CA ILE A 304 18.52 8.01 -3.34
C ILE A 304 18.24 9.46 -2.91
N PRO A 305 16.99 9.86 -2.63
CA PRO A 305 16.70 11.28 -2.33
C PRO A 305 17.10 11.71 -0.93
N TYR A 306 17.31 10.78 0.03
CA TYR A 306 17.58 11.13 1.42
C TYR A 306 18.71 12.16 1.59
N ARG A 307 19.77 12.05 0.77
CA ARG A 307 20.94 12.95 0.80
C ARG A 307 20.59 14.39 0.43
N TRP A 308 19.64 14.57 -0.48
CA TRP A 308 19.24 15.89 -1.00
C TRP A 308 17.91 16.37 -0.44
N PHE A 309 17.28 15.58 0.42
CA PHE A 309 15.94 15.86 0.92
C PHE A 309 15.81 17.21 1.62
N ASP A 310 16.84 17.69 2.32
CA ASP A 310 16.84 19.01 2.96
C ASP A 310 16.67 20.16 1.93
N ARG A 311 17.00 19.92 0.65
CA ARG A 311 16.84 20.90 -0.43
C ARG A 311 15.46 20.86 -1.10
N PHE A 312 14.84 19.68 -1.16
CA PHE A 312 13.62 19.45 -1.95
C PHE A 312 12.39 19.19 -1.09
N GLY A 313 12.54 18.74 0.15
CA GLY A 313 11.42 18.33 1.02
C GLY A 313 10.48 19.49 1.37
N GLU A 314 10.97 20.73 1.38
CA GLU A 314 10.18 21.94 1.62
C GLU A 314 9.68 22.60 0.34
N ASN A 315 10.01 22.06 -0.85
CA ASN A 315 9.62 22.66 -2.11
C ASN A 315 8.09 22.58 -2.30
N PRO A 316 7.37 23.71 -2.44
CA PRO A 316 5.94 23.74 -2.57
C PRO A 316 5.44 23.02 -3.85
N GLN A 317 6.25 22.98 -4.90
CA GLN A 317 5.92 22.29 -6.14
C GLN A 317 5.91 20.77 -5.94
N VAL A 318 6.90 20.23 -5.23
CA VAL A 318 6.97 18.82 -4.89
C VAL A 318 5.78 18.43 -4.01
N LYS A 319 5.48 19.25 -2.97
CA LYS A 319 4.31 19.01 -2.10
C LYS A 319 3.00 19.04 -2.88
N ALA A 320 2.80 20.02 -3.76
CA ALA A 320 1.59 20.14 -4.58
C ALA A 320 1.43 18.94 -5.53
N PHE A 321 2.50 18.52 -6.21
CA PHE A 321 2.48 17.34 -7.07
C PHE A 321 2.09 16.08 -6.29
N VAL A 322 2.75 15.82 -5.16
CA VAL A 322 2.46 14.65 -4.31
C VAL A 322 1.05 14.69 -3.75
N ASN A 323 0.53 15.85 -3.35
CA ASN A 323 -0.85 15.99 -2.90
C ASN A 323 -1.84 15.59 -3.99
N GLY A 324 -1.59 16.00 -5.25
CA GLY A 324 -2.43 15.63 -6.39
C GLY A 324 -2.42 14.12 -6.67
N VAL A 325 -1.24 13.50 -6.66
CA VAL A 325 -1.10 12.04 -6.82
C VAL A 325 -1.78 11.29 -5.67
N THR A 326 -1.61 11.75 -4.44
CA THR A 326 -2.23 11.14 -3.25
C THR A 326 -3.76 11.28 -3.28
N ALA A 327 -4.29 12.42 -3.75
CA ALA A 327 -5.72 12.61 -3.92
C ALA A 327 -6.30 11.65 -4.97
N ALA A 328 -5.58 11.47 -6.09
CA ALA A 328 -5.95 10.50 -7.13
C ALA A 328 -5.95 9.07 -6.58
N ALA A 329 -4.91 8.69 -5.84
CA ALA A 329 -4.81 7.37 -5.20
C ALA A 329 -5.95 7.12 -4.20
N ALA A 330 -6.25 8.10 -3.34
CA ALA A 330 -7.35 8.00 -2.38
C ALA A 330 -8.72 7.82 -3.08
N GLY A 331 -8.92 8.53 -4.19
CA GLY A 331 -10.10 8.37 -5.03
C GLY A 331 -10.19 6.98 -5.67
N ALA A 332 -9.09 6.50 -6.24
CA ALA A 332 -9.02 5.17 -6.85
C ALA A 332 -9.36 4.06 -5.83
N ILE A 333 -8.86 4.16 -4.60
CA ILE A 333 -9.23 3.22 -3.51
C ILE A 333 -10.74 3.25 -3.26
N ALA A 334 -11.35 4.44 -3.23
CA ALA A 334 -12.80 4.56 -3.03
C ALA A 334 -13.58 3.92 -4.19
N GLY A 335 -13.13 4.09 -5.44
CA GLY A 335 -13.68 3.42 -6.61
C GLY A 335 -13.54 1.90 -6.54
N ALA A 336 -12.37 1.40 -6.15
CA ALA A 336 -12.13 -0.02 -5.96
C ALA A 336 -13.00 -0.64 -4.84
N CYS A 337 -13.31 0.11 -3.78
CA CYS A 337 -14.27 -0.35 -2.77
C CYS A 337 -15.62 -0.69 -3.38
N VAL A 338 -16.08 0.05 -4.39
CA VAL A 338 -17.33 -0.23 -5.10
C VAL A 338 -17.20 -1.51 -5.91
N VAL A 339 -16.10 -1.66 -6.66
CA VAL A 339 -15.85 -2.84 -7.51
C VAL A 339 -15.75 -4.10 -6.67
N LEU A 340 -14.86 -4.11 -5.67
CA LEU A 340 -14.64 -5.25 -4.79
C LEU A 340 -15.88 -5.54 -3.92
N GLY A 341 -16.58 -4.48 -3.48
CA GLY A 341 -17.80 -4.62 -2.70
C GLY A 341 -18.90 -5.38 -3.47
N ARG A 342 -19.09 -5.09 -4.76
CA ARG A 342 -20.06 -5.83 -5.61
C ARG A 342 -19.74 -7.32 -5.74
N ARG A 343 -18.47 -7.70 -5.61
CA ARG A 343 -17.99 -9.08 -5.75
C ARG A 343 -17.94 -9.85 -4.44
N ALA A 344 -17.66 -9.15 -3.33
CA ALA A 344 -17.59 -9.75 -2.00
C ALA A 344 -18.94 -9.79 -1.28
N ILE A 345 -19.87 -8.89 -1.63
CA ILE A 345 -21.20 -8.76 -0.99
C ILE A 345 -22.24 -9.19 -2.02
N PHE A 346 -22.58 -10.45 -2.02
CA PHE A 346 -23.51 -11.06 -2.99
C PHE A 346 -24.77 -11.64 -2.34
N ASP A 347 -24.83 -11.73 -1.00
CA ASP A 347 -25.99 -12.20 -0.26
C ASP A 347 -26.19 -11.38 1.05
N LEU A 348 -27.33 -11.61 1.72
CA LEU A 348 -27.68 -10.90 2.94
C LEU A 348 -26.69 -11.14 4.10
N PRO A 349 -26.20 -12.36 4.37
CA PRO A 349 -25.21 -12.57 5.41
C PRO A 349 -23.90 -11.81 5.16
N THR A 350 -23.36 -11.80 3.94
CA THR A 350 -22.14 -11.04 3.62
C THR A 350 -22.36 -9.54 3.76
N ALA A 351 -23.54 -9.03 3.39
CA ALA A 351 -23.91 -7.64 3.61
C ALA A 351 -23.93 -7.27 5.10
N LEU A 352 -24.53 -8.14 5.94
CA LEU A 352 -24.58 -7.93 7.37
C LEU A 352 -23.20 -8.00 8.02
N ILE A 353 -22.34 -8.93 7.62
CA ILE A 353 -20.95 -9.02 8.10
C ILE A 353 -20.16 -7.76 7.72
N GLY A 354 -20.25 -7.31 6.46
CA GLY A 354 -19.57 -6.12 5.99
C GLY A 354 -20.01 -4.86 6.73
N LEU A 355 -21.31 -4.67 6.91
CA LEU A 355 -21.89 -3.55 7.67
C LEU A 355 -21.51 -3.60 9.15
N ALA A 356 -21.56 -4.78 9.77
CA ALA A 356 -21.15 -4.97 11.15
C ALA A 356 -19.65 -4.66 11.32
N ALA A 357 -18.80 -5.15 10.42
CA ALA A 357 -17.39 -4.86 10.43
C ALA A 357 -17.11 -3.35 10.31
N PHE A 358 -17.75 -2.67 9.37
CA PHE A 358 -17.64 -1.23 9.21
C PHE A 358 -18.11 -0.48 10.48
N GLY A 359 -19.27 -0.84 11.04
CA GLY A 359 -19.85 -0.22 12.21
C GLY A 359 -18.97 -0.41 13.47
N LEU A 360 -18.45 -1.62 13.69
CA LEU A 360 -17.56 -1.93 14.80
C LEU A 360 -16.26 -1.13 14.72
N LEU A 361 -15.66 -1.05 13.53
CA LEU A 361 -14.47 -0.23 13.31
C LEU A 361 -14.74 1.27 13.49
N TRP A 362 -15.93 1.72 13.12
CA TRP A 362 -16.30 3.14 13.25
C TRP A 362 -16.49 3.54 14.70
N ARG A 363 -17.19 2.70 15.49
CA ARG A 363 -17.58 3.01 16.89
C ARG A 363 -16.56 2.54 17.94
N LEU A 364 -16.06 1.31 17.82
CA LEU A 364 -15.36 0.63 18.90
C LEU A 364 -13.84 0.57 18.73
N LYS A 365 -13.28 1.00 17.59
CA LYS A 365 -11.84 0.95 17.30
C LYS A 365 -11.22 -0.44 17.49
N VAL A 366 -11.98 -1.50 17.20
CA VAL A 366 -11.52 -2.89 17.30
C VAL A 366 -10.30 -3.10 16.38
N PRO A 367 -9.26 -3.81 16.82
CA PRO A 367 -8.14 -4.16 15.95
C PRO A 367 -8.59 -4.99 14.74
N GLU A 368 -8.10 -4.63 13.55
CA GLU A 368 -8.46 -5.26 12.28
C GLU A 368 -8.30 -6.79 12.30
N PRO A 369 -7.22 -7.39 12.87
CA PRO A 369 -7.06 -8.85 12.92
C PRO A 369 -8.15 -9.55 13.73
N ILE A 370 -8.60 -8.95 14.83
CA ILE A 370 -9.68 -9.52 15.66
C ILE A 370 -10.99 -9.55 14.87
N LEU A 371 -11.27 -8.47 14.16
CA LEU A 371 -12.47 -8.37 13.33
C LEU A 371 -12.48 -9.41 12.21
N ILE A 372 -11.34 -9.60 11.54
CA ILE A 372 -11.19 -10.58 10.48
C ILE A 372 -11.35 -12.00 11.03
N ALA A 373 -10.72 -12.32 12.17
CA ALA A 373 -10.88 -13.61 12.83
C ALA A 373 -12.34 -13.87 13.23
N ALA A 374 -13.01 -12.88 13.81
CA ALA A 374 -14.43 -12.98 14.16
C ALA A 374 -15.31 -13.19 12.92
N ALA A 375 -15.05 -12.50 11.83
CA ALA A 375 -15.77 -12.69 10.56
C ALA A 375 -15.54 -14.08 9.96
N GLY A 376 -14.31 -14.61 10.04
CA GLY A 376 -13.99 -15.98 9.64
C GLY A 376 -14.77 -17.02 10.44
N VAL A 377 -14.81 -16.86 11.77
CA VAL A 377 -15.64 -17.72 12.65
C VAL A 377 -17.11 -17.60 12.30
N THR A 378 -17.61 -16.41 12.00
CA THR A 378 -19.00 -16.19 11.57
C THR A 378 -19.29 -16.93 10.27
N GLY A 379 -18.37 -16.90 9.29
CA GLY A 379 -18.48 -17.66 8.05
C GLY A 379 -18.54 -19.17 8.29
N LEU A 380 -17.71 -19.69 9.18
CA LEU A 380 -17.75 -21.10 9.60
C LEU A 380 -19.10 -21.48 10.26
N ILE A 381 -19.61 -20.66 11.15
CA ILE A 381 -20.91 -20.90 11.80
C ILE A 381 -22.03 -20.94 10.76
N ILE A 382 -22.05 -20.01 9.81
CA ILE A 382 -23.04 -19.98 8.73
C ILE A 382 -22.94 -21.26 7.87
N PHE A 383 -21.75 -21.73 7.57
CA PHE A 383 -21.52 -22.98 6.83
C PHE A 383 -22.08 -24.20 7.57
N TRP A 384 -21.81 -24.29 8.88
CA TRP A 384 -22.34 -25.38 9.71
C TRP A 384 -23.87 -25.38 9.77
N ILE A 385 -24.47 -24.22 9.92
CA ILE A 385 -25.94 -24.08 9.95
C ILE A 385 -26.55 -24.47 8.60
N ARG A 386 -25.94 -24.02 7.48
CA ARG A 386 -26.44 -24.38 6.13
C ARG A 386 -26.18 -25.82 5.74
N GLY A 387 -25.16 -26.48 6.29
CA GLY A 387 -24.85 -27.88 6.06
C GLY A 387 -25.61 -28.85 6.99
N ALA A 388 -26.26 -28.32 8.04
CA ALA A 388 -27.12 -29.08 8.94
C ALA A 388 -28.61 -28.99 8.56
N LEU A 389 -28.99 -28.18 7.58
CA LEU A 389 -30.32 -28.09 6.95
C LEU A 389 -30.31 -28.82 5.60
#